data_b043f077d4b489b6cd16a3df22c61eff
#
_entry.id   b043f077d4b489b6cd16a3df22c61eff
#
_cell.length_a   1.000
_cell.length_b   1.000
_cell.length_c   1.000
_cell.angle_alpha   90.00
_cell.angle_beta   90.00
_cell.angle_gamma   90.00
#
_symmetry.space_group_name_H-M   'P 1'
#
loop_
_entity.id
_entity.type
_entity.pdbx_description
1 polymer ?
#
loop_
_entity_poly.entity_id
_entity_poly.type
_entity_poly.pdbx_seq_one_letter_code
_entity_poly.pdbx_strand_id
1 'polypeptide(L)'
;MCTVLLLSAGLAYGQDPKFHGAFKEDFSGASSEYFDYNYRPSGDDFRYYSGFKSLSEEGTDVMMYRIDPEDPAGAGRGPEIISKDYTFYGSYSARIKVPKAYEVQPNVGAVVGYFTYNIDREFGQSEIDIEWLLADPRIIYVGTWTGKRGAHNRVGRIINLATGEILETIWRSEVRHPDGTVTRVPNTPFKCRQNKPAKIEAIEGYDASAQFYVYGWDWYPDRLVWWMEHPETGKRIVLWDYKGKKVFPDQPSKTGVPCLKSKYRLNFWHTNNWPVETNPASIEKPLYPYELEIDWMAYTPFDKYNPYL
;
A
#
# COMPACT_ATOMS: atom_id res chain seq x y z
N MET A 1 -1.20 61.12 20.38
CA MET A 1 -0.48 59.96 20.95
C MET A 1 -1.29 58.70 20.62
N CYS A 2 -1.01 58.04 19.50
CA CYS A 2 -1.74 56.86 19.07
C CYS A 2 -0.85 55.63 19.37
N THR A 3 -1.31 54.83 20.30
CA THR A 3 -0.60 53.61 20.71
C THR A 3 -0.98 52.48 19.75
N VAL A 4 -0.04 52.06 18.91
CA VAL A 4 -0.20 50.90 18.04
C VAL A 4 0.06 49.64 18.89
N LEU A 5 -1.00 48.85 19.10
CA LEU A 5 -0.86 47.48 19.63
C LEU A 5 -0.40 46.56 18.50
N LEU A 6 0.84 46.11 18.59
CA LEU A 6 1.36 44.99 17.80
C LEU A 6 0.82 43.69 18.39
N LEU A 7 -0.18 43.12 17.72
CA LEU A 7 -0.60 41.71 17.92
C LEU A 7 0.47 40.81 17.29
N SER A 8 1.33 40.21 18.12
CA SER A 8 2.18 39.11 17.70
C SER A 8 1.29 37.88 17.49
N ALA A 9 0.98 37.56 16.23
CA ALA A 9 0.45 36.29 15.86
C ALA A 9 1.54 35.22 16.13
N GLY A 10 1.42 34.52 17.24
CA GLY A 10 2.23 33.36 17.50
C GLY A 10 1.97 32.31 16.43
N LEU A 11 2.94 32.10 15.55
CA LEU A 11 2.98 30.93 14.70
C LEU A 11 2.99 29.72 15.63
N ALA A 12 1.92 28.94 15.62
CA ALA A 12 1.91 27.62 16.23
C ALA A 12 2.98 26.79 15.48
N TYR A 13 4.14 26.67 16.07
CA TYR A 13 5.14 25.70 15.64
C TYR A 13 4.50 24.32 15.78
N GLY A 14 4.12 23.70 14.66
CA GLY A 14 3.77 22.28 14.63
C GLY A 14 4.95 21.52 15.22
N GLN A 15 4.66 20.51 16.05
CA GLN A 15 5.71 19.63 16.54
C GLN A 15 6.47 19.04 15.34
N ASP A 16 7.79 18.95 15.45
CA ASP A 16 8.61 18.30 14.45
C ASP A 16 8.08 16.87 14.18
N PRO A 17 8.01 16.44 12.92
CA PRO A 17 7.51 15.13 12.61
C PRO A 17 8.36 14.05 13.27
N LYS A 18 7.71 13.15 13.99
CA LYS A 18 8.38 12.00 14.60
C LYS A 18 8.57 10.88 13.59
N PHE A 19 9.67 10.15 13.73
CA PHE A 19 10.03 9.02 12.89
C PHE A 19 10.19 7.76 13.70
N HIS A 20 9.74 6.64 13.14
CA HIS A 20 10.00 5.34 13.72
C HIS A 20 11.44 4.89 13.49
N GLY A 21 12.08 4.36 14.53
CA GLY A 21 13.19 3.44 14.40
C GLY A 21 12.73 2.07 13.85
N ALA A 22 13.58 1.06 13.93
CA ALA A 22 13.21 -0.31 13.57
C ALA A 22 12.15 -0.86 14.54
N PHE A 23 11.13 -1.52 14.00
CA PHE A 23 10.11 -2.18 14.79
C PHE A 23 9.52 -3.41 14.09
N LYS A 24 8.91 -4.27 14.89
CA LYS A 24 7.99 -5.32 14.45
C LYS A 24 6.76 -5.27 15.35
N GLU A 25 5.59 -5.10 14.74
CA GLU A 25 4.29 -5.22 15.39
C GLU A 25 3.76 -6.62 15.15
N ASP A 26 3.46 -7.35 16.20
CA ASP A 26 2.97 -8.74 16.17
C ASP A 26 1.48 -8.86 16.54
N PHE A 27 0.83 -7.72 16.76
CA PHE A 27 -0.59 -7.64 17.10
C PHE A 27 -1.01 -8.46 18.33
N SER A 28 -0.12 -8.67 19.28
CA SER A 28 -0.40 -9.43 20.50
C SER A 28 -1.26 -8.70 21.53
N GLY A 29 -1.57 -7.42 21.31
CA GLY A 29 -2.33 -6.58 22.22
C GLY A 29 -3.44 -5.76 21.55
N ALA A 30 -4.40 -5.30 22.35
CA ALA A 30 -5.52 -4.46 21.89
C ALA A 30 -5.10 -3.05 21.41
N SER A 31 -3.86 -2.67 21.61
CA SER A 31 -3.28 -1.40 21.16
C SER A 31 -1.83 -1.59 20.78
N SER A 32 -1.34 -0.77 19.89
CA SER A 32 0.04 -0.78 19.42
C SER A 32 0.79 0.47 19.85
N GLU A 33 2.08 0.32 20.10
CA GLU A 33 3.00 1.46 20.20
C GLU A 33 3.21 2.11 18.83
N TYR A 34 3.15 1.35 17.75
CA TYR A 34 3.54 1.74 16.40
C TYR A 34 2.36 2.17 15.52
N PHE A 35 1.17 1.60 15.73
CA PHE A 35 0.02 1.79 14.84
C PHE A 35 -1.26 2.23 15.54
N ASP A 36 -2.09 2.95 14.80
CA ASP A 36 -3.51 3.10 15.06
C ASP A 36 -4.27 2.03 14.26
N TYR A 37 -4.97 1.14 14.98
CA TYR A 37 -5.61 -0.03 14.37
C TYR A 37 -6.94 0.26 13.67
N ASN A 38 -7.58 1.36 14.03
CA ASN A 38 -8.92 1.70 13.56
C ASN A 38 -8.95 3.05 12.86
N TYR A 39 -7.84 3.43 12.23
CA TYR A 39 -7.78 4.67 11.51
C TYR A 39 -8.78 4.70 10.35
N ARG A 40 -9.51 5.81 10.23
CA ARG A 40 -10.46 6.08 9.16
C ARG A 40 -10.11 7.40 8.48
N PRO A 41 -9.68 7.38 7.22
CA PRO A 41 -9.36 8.63 6.52
C PRO A 41 -10.60 9.45 6.14
N SER A 42 -11.78 8.84 6.07
CA SER A 42 -13.00 9.55 5.67
C SER A 42 -14.28 8.83 6.06
N GLY A 43 -15.14 9.52 6.79
CA GLY A 43 -16.56 9.21 6.91
C GLY A 43 -16.97 8.39 8.12
N ASP A 44 -18.10 8.79 8.67
CA ASP A 44 -18.58 8.33 9.96
C ASP A 44 -19.57 7.15 9.87
N ASP A 45 -20.08 6.84 8.68
CA ASP A 45 -21.18 5.88 8.50
C ASP A 45 -20.72 4.50 8.05
N PHE A 46 -19.42 4.24 8.12
CA PHE A 46 -18.88 3.00 7.62
C PHE A 46 -18.70 1.97 8.73
N ARG A 47 -19.37 0.84 8.62
CA ARG A 47 -19.16 -0.29 9.51
C ARG A 47 -17.90 -1.03 9.10
N TYR A 48 -17.07 -1.34 10.06
CA TYR A 48 -15.96 -2.25 9.90
C TYR A 48 -15.73 -2.98 11.20
N TYR A 49 -15.10 -4.11 11.08
CA TYR A 49 -14.72 -4.93 12.20
C TYR A 49 -13.20 -5.01 12.25
N SER A 50 -12.64 -4.81 13.42
CA SER A 50 -11.24 -5.12 13.71
C SER A 50 -11.17 -5.90 15.01
N GLY A 51 -10.28 -6.86 15.09
CA GLY A 51 -10.14 -7.68 16.27
C GLY A 51 -8.98 -8.65 16.17
N PHE A 52 -8.75 -9.35 17.24
CA PHE A 52 -7.73 -10.37 17.32
C PHE A 52 -8.35 -11.74 17.12
N LYS A 53 -7.65 -12.58 16.38
CA LYS A 53 -8.00 -13.98 16.17
C LYS A 53 -6.80 -14.82 16.56
N SER A 54 -7.01 -15.72 17.53
CA SER A 54 -6.00 -16.71 17.85
C SER A 54 -5.99 -17.78 16.77
N LEU A 55 -4.83 -18.02 16.18
CA LEU A 55 -4.62 -19.12 15.25
C LEU A 55 -4.12 -20.33 16.03
N SER A 56 -4.97 -21.31 16.24
CA SER A 56 -4.62 -22.51 17.00
C SER A 56 -3.49 -23.34 16.38
N GLU A 57 -3.32 -23.25 15.06
CA GLU A 57 -2.28 -23.96 14.33
C GLU A 57 -0.91 -23.28 14.44
N GLU A 58 -0.87 -21.97 14.61
CA GLU A 58 0.36 -21.17 14.68
C GLU A 58 0.62 -20.61 16.08
N GLY A 59 -0.35 -20.69 16.98
CA GLY A 59 -0.20 -20.27 18.38
C GLY A 59 -0.02 -18.77 18.59
N THR A 60 -0.35 -17.94 17.58
CA THR A 60 -0.23 -16.49 17.63
C THR A 60 -1.57 -15.81 17.40
N ASP A 61 -1.76 -14.68 18.02
CA ASP A 61 -2.87 -13.79 17.69
C ASP A 61 -2.59 -13.05 16.39
N VAL A 62 -3.66 -12.73 15.65
CA VAL A 62 -3.57 -11.93 14.42
C VAL A 62 -4.54 -10.78 14.49
N MET A 63 -4.16 -9.65 13.86
CA MET A 63 -5.10 -8.59 13.58
C MET A 63 -6.04 -9.05 12.46
N MET A 64 -7.35 -8.94 12.68
CA MET A 64 -8.36 -9.27 11.69
C MET A 64 -9.17 -8.03 11.33
N TYR A 65 -9.25 -7.74 10.05
CA TYR A 65 -10.20 -6.79 9.50
C TYR A 65 -11.25 -7.48 8.65
N ARG A 66 -12.48 -7.01 8.75
CA ARG A 66 -13.63 -7.63 8.12
C ARG A 66 -14.47 -6.60 7.37
N ILE A 67 -14.97 -7.00 6.20
CA ILE A 67 -16.02 -6.28 5.48
C ILE A 67 -17.25 -7.19 5.44
N ASP A 68 -18.38 -6.66 5.87
CA ASP A 68 -19.65 -7.36 5.90
C ASP A 68 -20.51 -7.07 4.65
N PRO A 69 -21.44 -7.99 4.28
CA PRO A 69 -22.34 -7.80 3.15
C PRO A 69 -23.20 -6.54 3.23
N GLU A 70 -23.52 -6.08 4.43
CA GLU A 70 -24.31 -4.87 4.66
C GLU A 70 -23.48 -3.59 4.58
N ASP A 71 -22.16 -3.69 4.55
CA ASP A 71 -21.31 -2.51 4.45
C ASP A 71 -21.50 -1.82 3.09
N PRO A 72 -21.56 -0.48 3.07
CA PRO A 72 -21.72 0.23 1.81
C PRO A 72 -20.50 0.06 0.93
N ALA A 73 -20.72 -0.38 -0.31
CA ALA A 73 -19.64 -0.36 -1.32
C ALA A 73 -19.26 1.08 -1.66
N GLY A 74 -18.00 1.30 -1.98
CA GLY A 74 -17.51 2.60 -2.43
C GLY A 74 -16.00 2.76 -2.28
N ALA A 75 -15.41 3.52 -3.17
CA ALA A 75 -13.98 3.75 -3.19
C ALA A 75 -13.46 4.35 -1.86
N GLY A 76 -12.40 3.77 -1.34
CA GLY A 76 -11.73 4.25 -0.16
C GLY A 76 -12.47 3.98 1.16
N ARG A 77 -13.45 3.08 1.16
CA ARG A 77 -14.19 2.71 2.38
C ARG A 77 -13.77 1.35 2.89
N GLY A 78 -13.29 1.31 4.12
CA GLY A 78 -12.86 0.11 4.80
C GLY A 78 -11.95 0.40 5.99
N PRO A 79 -11.64 -0.63 6.79
CA PRO A 79 -10.71 -0.51 7.91
C PRO A 79 -9.28 -0.25 7.42
N GLU A 80 -8.52 0.46 8.23
CA GLU A 80 -7.12 0.81 7.93
C GLU A 80 -6.26 0.81 9.19
N ILE A 81 -5.06 0.25 9.08
CA ILE A 81 -3.95 0.44 10.01
C ILE A 81 -3.07 1.57 9.48
N ILE A 82 -2.69 2.49 10.35
CA ILE A 82 -1.76 3.57 10.02
C ILE A 82 -0.68 3.71 11.09
N SER A 83 0.58 3.84 10.69
CA SER A 83 1.65 4.09 11.64
C SER A 83 1.49 5.44 12.34
N LYS A 84 1.74 5.50 13.65
CA LYS A 84 1.62 6.72 14.46
C LYS A 84 2.65 7.76 14.07
N ASP A 85 3.88 7.33 13.81
CA ASP A 85 4.96 8.17 13.33
C ASP A 85 5.27 7.90 11.87
N TYR A 86 6.13 8.71 11.28
CA TYR A 86 6.56 8.55 9.89
C TYR A 86 7.61 7.45 9.75
N THR A 87 7.64 6.85 8.58
CA THR A 87 8.70 5.98 8.08
C THR A 87 9.32 6.60 6.83
N PHE A 88 10.50 6.13 6.44
CA PHE A 88 11.19 6.60 5.24
C PHE A 88 12.00 5.46 4.61
N TYR A 89 13.09 5.76 3.91
CA TYR A 89 13.93 4.75 3.28
C TYR A 89 14.26 3.60 4.23
N GLY A 90 13.95 2.39 3.80
CA GLY A 90 14.08 1.23 4.67
C GLY A 90 13.51 -0.04 4.03
N SER A 91 13.55 -1.12 4.76
CA SER A 91 12.92 -2.39 4.43
C SER A 91 11.59 -2.50 5.17
N TYR A 92 10.55 -2.81 4.43
CA TYR A 92 9.18 -3.00 4.91
C TYR A 92 8.76 -4.43 4.64
N SER A 93 8.13 -5.06 5.60
CA SER A 93 7.62 -6.42 5.45
C SER A 93 6.37 -6.65 6.28
N ALA A 94 5.50 -7.52 5.80
CA ALA A 94 4.32 -7.96 6.52
C ALA A 94 3.99 -9.41 6.17
N ARG A 95 3.42 -10.14 7.12
CA ARG A 95 2.90 -11.48 6.93
C ARG A 95 1.37 -11.41 6.92
N ILE A 96 0.79 -11.69 5.76
CA ILE A 96 -0.60 -11.39 5.45
C ILE A 96 -1.25 -12.61 4.80
N LYS A 97 -2.54 -12.82 5.12
CA LYS A 97 -3.43 -13.74 4.42
C LYS A 97 -4.67 -12.97 3.99
N VAL A 98 -4.89 -12.86 2.68
CA VAL A 98 -6.03 -12.12 2.15
C VAL A 98 -7.33 -12.94 2.21
N PRO A 99 -8.51 -12.29 2.15
CA PRO A 99 -9.78 -13.00 2.15
C PRO A 99 -9.95 -13.94 0.95
N LYS A 100 -10.60 -15.06 1.19
CA LYS A 100 -10.99 -16.00 0.12
C LYS A 100 -12.33 -15.57 -0.47
N ALA A 101 -12.31 -14.91 -1.62
CA ALA A 101 -13.50 -14.34 -2.24
C ALA A 101 -13.84 -14.92 -3.61
N TYR A 102 -12.85 -15.33 -4.38
CA TYR A 102 -12.97 -15.63 -5.81
C TYR A 102 -13.77 -16.90 -6.14
N GLU A 103 -13.83 -17.88 -5.25
CA GLU A 103 -14.58 -19.13 -5.50
C GLU A 103 -16.10 -18.91 -5.54
N VAL A 104 -16.58 -17.91 -4.81
CA VAL A 104 -18.01 -17.63 -4.69
C VAL A 104 -18.40 -16.44 -5.56
N GLN A 105 -17.55 -15.46 -5.60
CA GLN A 105 -17.82 -14.21 -6.32
C GLN A 105 -16.53 -13.69 -6.98
N PRO A 106 -16.19 -14.20 -8.19
CA PRO A 106 -14.88 -13.96 -8.80
C PRO A 106 -14.61 -12.51 -9.19
N ASN A 107 -15.61 -11.63 -9.10
CA ASN A 107 -15.51 -10.23 -9.51
C ASN A 107 -15.78 -9.26 -8.35
N VAL A 108 -15.38 -9.63 -7.17
CA VAL A 108 -15.55 -8.77 -5.99
C VAL A 108 -14.73 -7.50 -6.11
N GLY A 109 -15.39 -6.37 -6.06
CA GLY A 109 -14.77 -5.05 -6.06
C GLY A 109 -14.17 -4.69 -4.71
N ALA A 110 -13.34 -5.55 -4.14
CA ALA A 110 -12.62 -5.32 -2.89
C ALA A 110 -11.13 -5.46 -3.10
N VAL A 111 -10.37 -4.64 -2.40
CA VAL A 111 -8.92 -4.53 -2.49
C VAL A 111 -8.31 -4.61 -1.10
N VAL A 112 -7.27 -5.40 -0.95
CA VAL A 112 -6.33 -5.32 0.15
C VAL A 112 -5.15 -4.49 -0.30
N GLY A 113 -4.88 -3.38 0.37
CA GLY A 113 -3.74 -2.50 0.12
C GLY A 113 -2.73 -2.60 1.27
N TYR A 114 -1.48 -2.85 0.92
CA TYR A 114 -0.33 -2.83 1.82
C TYR A 114 0.69 -1.85 1.26
N PHE A 115 0.88 -0.70 1.95
CA PHE A 115 1.48 0.46 1.29
C PHE A 115 2.13 1.47 2.26
N THR A 116 2.86 2.42 1.68
CA THR A 116 3.20 3.68 2.35
C THR A 116 2.54 4.83 1.62
N TYR A 117 2.13 5.85 2.36
CA TYR A 117 1.44 7.00 1.77
C TYR A 117 1.78 8.31 2.46
N ASN A 118 2.05 9.32 1.64
CA ASN A 118 2.02 10.73 2.03
C ASN A 118 1.62 11.59 0.83
N ILE A 119 0.98 12.70 1.11
CA ILE A 119 0.72 13.74 0.12
C ILE A 119 1.12 15.10 0.68
N ASP A 120 2.00 15.77 -0.02
CA ASP A 120 2.46 17.11 0.26
C ASP A 120 1.92 18.09 -0.78
N ARG A 121 1.58 19.31 -0.36
CA ARG A 121 1.01 20.32 -1.26
C ARG A 121 2.00 20.79 -2.30
N GLU A 122 3.28 20.86 -1.94
CA GLU A 122 4.35 21.34 -2.80
C GLU A 122 4.96 20.20 -3.62
N PHE A 123 5.26 19.07 -2.99
CA PHE A 123 6.03 17.99 -3.60
C PHE A 123 5.15 16.89 -4.20
N GLY A 124 3.89 16.80 -3.78
CA GLY A 124 2.91 15.87 -4.33
C GLY A 124 2.81 14.56 -3.53
N GLN A 125 2.42 13.51 -4.22
CA GLN A 125 2.20 12.18 -3.66
C GLN A 125 3.49 11.37 -3.59
N SER A 126 3.60 10.57 -2.56
CA SER A 126 4.66 9.59 -2.34
C SER A 126 4.01 8.32 -1.79
N GLU A 127 3.89 7.30 -2.65
CA GLU A 127 3.17 6.07 -2.35
C GLU A 127 3.89 4.87 -2.96
N ILE A 128 3.97 3.81 -2.19
CA ILE A 128 4.53 2.52 -2.60
C ILE A 128 3.51 1.47 -2.22
N ASP A 129 3.10 0.65 -3.18
CA ASP A 129 1.98 -0.26 -3.05
C ASP A 129 2.34 -1.72 -3.28
N ILE A 130 1.68 -2.59 -2.54
CA ILE A 130 1.36 -3.97 -2.87
C ILE A 130 -0.15 -4.10 -2.69
N GLU A 131 -0.86 -4.57 -3.73
CA GLU A 131 -2.31 -4.68 -3.68
C GLU A 131 -2.80 -6.01 -4.24
N TRP A 132 -3.87 -6.53 -3.65
CA TRP A 132 -4.60 -7.70 -4.12
C TRP A 132 -6.03 -7.29 -4.46
N LEU A 133 -6.39 -7.49 -5.73
CA LEU A 133 -7.78 -7.46 -6.18
C LEU A 133 -8.39 -8.82 -5.88
N LEU A 134 -9.35 -8.88 -4.98
CA LEU A 134 -9.85 -10.17 -4.47
C LEU A 134 -10.57 -11.03 -5.51
N ALA A 135 -10.83 -10.48 -6.69
CA ALA A 135 -11.34 -11.25 -7.83
C ALA A 135 -10.44 -12.42 -8.24
N ASP A 136 -9.12 -12.27 -8.11
CA ASP A 136 -8.16 -13.34 -8.34
C ASP A 136 -6.97 -13.18 -7.39
N PRO A 137 -6.93 -13.89 -6.25
CA PRO A 137 -5.86 -13.78 -5.25
C PRO A 137 -4.52 -14.36 -5.71
N ARG A 138 -4.42 -14.90 -6.92
CA ARG A 138 -3.13 -15.28 -7.53
C ARG A 138 -2.42 -14.08 -8.14
N ILE A 139 -3.15 -12.99 -8.34
CA ILE A 139 -2.64 -11.77 -8.99
C ILE A 139 -2.32 -10.71 -7.94
N ILE A 140 -1.13 -10.15 -8.06
CA ILE A 140 -0.63 -9.05 -7.22
C ILE A 140 -0.31 -7.84 -8.08
N TYR A 141 -0.66 -6.66 -7.59
CA TYR A 141 -0.14 -5.40 -8.10
C TYR A 141 0.97 -4.90 -7.19
N VAL A 142 2.09 -4.44 -7.78
CA VAL A 142 3.15 -3.71 -7.08
C VAL A 142 3.42 -2.41 -7.83
N GLY A 143 3.54 -1.30 -7.11
CA GLY A 143 3.68 -0.04 -7.80
C GLY A 143 3.98 1.19 -6.94
N THR A 144 4.02 2.33 -7.61
CA THR A 144 4.18 3.64 -6.98
C THR A 144 3.27 4.68 -7.63
N TRP A 145 2.87 5.64 -6.80
CA TRP A 145 2.31 6.89 -7.26
C TRP A 145 3.16 8.06 -6.76
N THR A 146 3.53 8.94 -7.69
CA THR A 146 4.33 10.13 -7.38
C THR A 146 3.80 11.32 -8.16
N GLY A 147 4.17 12.54 -7.76
CA GLY A 147 3.79 13.76 -8.44
C GLY A 147 2.65 14.51 -7.79
N LYS A 148 2.35 15.70 -8.31
CA LYS A 148 1.34 16.60 -7.73
C LYS A 148 -0.07 16.05 -7.95
N ARG A 149 -0.97 16.39 -7.03
CA ARG A 149 -2.39 16.05 -7.15
C ARG A 149 -2.95 16.52 -8.50
N GLY A 150 -3.58 15.60 -9.22
CA GLY A 150 -4.10 15.84 -10.56
C GLY A 150 -3.08 15.65 -11.70
N ALA A 151 -1.80 15.42 -11.38
CA ALA A 151 -0.74 15.16 -12.36
C ALA A 151 0.21 14.09 -11.82
N HIS A 152 -0.33 12.89 -11.57
CA HIS A 152 0.41 11.79 -10.99
C HIS A 152 1.24 11.02 -12.03
N ASN A 153 2.35 10.47 -11.57
CA ASN A 153 3.06 9.42 -12.30
C ASN A 153 2.76 8.09 -11.63
N ARG A 154 2.34 7.12 -12.39
CA ARG A 154 2.11 5.75 -11.97
C ARG A 154 3.12 4.83 -12.61
N VAL A 155 3.79 4.06 -11.79
CA VAL A 155 4.73 2.99 -12.20
C VAL A 155 4.27 1.74 -11.49
N GLY A 156 4.05 0.64 -12.22
CA GLY A 156 3.53 -0.57 -11.59
C GLY A 156 3.69 -1.82 -12.44
N ARG A 157 3.51 -2.97 -11.81
CA ARG A 157 3.39 -4.29 -12.44
C ARG A 157 2.20 -5.03 -11.88
N ILE A 158 1.52 -5.74 -12.78
CA ILE A 158 0.52 -6.76 -12.44
C ILE A 158 1.16 -8.11 -12.72
N ILE A 159 1.17 -8.99 -11.74
CA ILE A 159 1.90 -10.26 -11.77
C ILE A 159 0.98 -11.39 -11.31
N ASN A 160 0.91 -12.47 -12.08
CA ASN A 160 0.34 -13.73 -11.62
C ASN A 160 1.45 -14.54 -10.96
N LEU A 161 1.42 -14.66 -9.65
CA LEU A 161 2.49 -15.34 -8.88
C LEU A 161 2.42 -16.86 -9.00
N ALA A 162 1.25 -17.44 -9.28
CA ALA A 162 1.13 -18.88 -9.50
C ALA A 162 1.85 -19.32 -10.79
N THR A 163 1.90 -18.45 -11.80
CA THR A 163 2.56 -18.76 -13.09
C THR A 163 3.88 -18.04 -13.29
N GLY A 164 4.18 -17.04 -12.47
CA GLY A 164 5.33 -16.15 -12.64
C GLY A 164 5.21 -15.16 -13.80
N GLU A 165 4.02 -15.05 -14.41
CA GLU A 165 3.78 -14.19 -15.55
C GLU A 165 3.60 -12.74 -15.13
N ILE A 166 4.27 -11.82 -15.84
CA ILE A 166 4.06 -10.39 -15.72
C ILE A 166 2.98 -10.01 -16.73
N LEU A 167 1.74 -9.85 -16.25
CA LEU A 167 0.57 -9.56 -17.08
C LEU A 167 0.63 -8.16 -17.69
N GLU A 168 1.05 -7.17 -16.87
CA GLU A 168 1.18 -5.79 -17.31
C GLU A 168 2.37 -5.11 -16.63
N THR A 169 2.97 -4.16 -17.34
CA THR A 169 3.91 -3.18 -16.74
C THR A 169 3.46 -1.78 -17.10
N ILE A 170 3.19 -0.98 -16.09
CA ILE A 170 2.55 0.34 -16.18
C ILE A 170 3.63 1.41 -16.08
N TRP A 171 3.68 2.32 -17.06
CA TRP A 171 4.45 3.57 -17.01
C TRP A 171 3.61 4.66 -17.65
N ARG A 172 2.92 5.42 -16.83
CA ARG A 172 2.06 6.49 -17.34
C ARG A 172 2.00 7.68 -16.40
N SER A 173 1.72 8.83 -16.97
CA SER A 173 1.25 10.00 -16.25
C SER A 173 -0.27 10.03 -16.31
N GLU A 174 -0.91 10.38 -15.19
CA GLU A 174 -2.35 10.56 -15.10
C GLU A 174 -2.67 11.99 -14.71
N VAL A 175 -3.50 12.65 -15.51
CA VAL A 175 -4.00 14.00 -15.24
C VAL A 175 -5.50 13.91 -15.03
N ARG A 176 -5.95 14.29 -13.85
CA ARG A 176 -7.39 14.40 -13.53
C ARG A 176 -7.85 15.81 -13.83
N HIS A 177 -8.85 15.91 -14.69
CA HIS A 177 -9.49 17.17 -15.07
C HIS A 177 -10.58 17.57 -14.07
N PRO A 178 -10.99 18.87 -14.05
CA PRO A 178 -12.04 19.36 -13.16
C PRO A 178 -13.41 18.69 -13.35
N ASP A 179 -13.69 18.18 -14.55
CA ASP A 179 -14.90 17.42 -14.89
C ASP A 179 -14.86 15.95 -14.41
N GLY A 180 -13.78 15.54 -13.73
CA GLY A 180 -13.58 14.18 -13.23
C GLY A 180 -12.97 13.22 -14.25
N THR A 181 -12.80 13.63 -15.51
CA THR A 181 -12.12 12.80 -16.51
C THR A 181 -10.64 12.64 -16.19
N VAL A 182 -10.03 11.54 -16.66
CA VAL A 182 -8.62 11.24 -16.47
C VAL A 182 -7.95 11.02 -17.81
N THR A 183 -6.97 11.85 -18.13
CA THR A 183 -6.07 11.64 -19.27
C THR A 183 -4.87 10.80 -18.82
N ARG A 184 -4.64 9.69 -19.53
CA ARG A 184 -3.51 8.78 -19.28
C ARG A 184 -2.54 8.84 -20.45
N VAL A 185 -1.31 9.25 -20.16
CA VAL A 185 -0.24 9.39 -21.17
C VAL A 185 0.87 8.39 -20.84
N PRO A 186 1.24 7.48 -21.77
CA PRO A 186 2.36 6.59 -21.58
C PRO A 186 3.65 7.35 -21.31
N ASN A 187 4.41 6.89 -20.30
CA ASN A 187 5.65 7.53 -19.89
C ASN A 187 6.86 6.74 -20.40
N THR A 188 7.13 6.88 -21.70
CA THR A 188 8.16 6.14 -22.43
C THR A 188 9.58 6.17 -21.82
N PRO A 189 10.07 7.28 -21.22
CA PRO A 189 11.37 7.28 -20.57
C PRO A 189 11.53 6.27 -19.44
N PHE A 190 10.45 5.90 -18.77
CA PHE A 190 10.49 4.87 -17.73
C PHE A 190 10.52 3.46 -18.32
N LYS A 191 9.84 3.23 -19.43
CA LYS A 191 9.71 1.93 -20.09
C LYS A 191 11.07 1.32 -20.48
N CYS A 192 12.02 2.12 -20.93
CA CYS A 192 13.28 1.65 -21.49
C CYS A 192 14.26 1.06 -20.47
N ARG A 193 14.03 1.24 -19.16
CA ARG A 193 15.06 0.99 -18.14
C ARG A 193 14.79 -0.20 -17.22
N GLN A 194 13.57 -0.80 -17.21
CA GLN A 194 13.10 -1.34 -15.94
C GLN A 194 12.35 -2.68 -16.00
N ASN A 195 12.56 -3.49 -17.01
CA ASN A 195 11.94 -4.83 -17.10
C ASN A 195 12.78 -5.90 -16.39
N LYS A 196 13.12 -5.70 -15.11
CA LYS A 196 13.89 -6.70 -14.36
C LYS A 196 13.18 -7.05 -13.04
N PRO A 197 13.06 -8.33 -12.74
CA PRO A 197 13.32 -9.45 -13.64
C PRO A 197 12.32 -9.49 -14.80
N ALA A 198 12.68 -10.13 -15.90
CA ALA A 198 11.78 -10.31 -17.05
C ALA A 198 10.74 -11.42 -16.84
N LYS A 199 11.01 -12.32 -15.91
CA LYS A 199 10.13 -13.39 -15.43
C LYS A 199 10.26 -13.47 -13.93
N ILE A 200 9.16 -13.78 -13.26
CA ILE A 200 9.12 -14.07 -11.83
C ILE A 200 9.22 -15.59 -11.65
N GLU A 201 9.85 -16.04 -10.60
CA GLU A 201 9.79 -17.44 -10.20
C GLU A 201 8.33 -17.78 -9.85
N ALA A 202 7.77 -18.78 -10.52
CA ALA A 202 6.42 -19.24 -10.24
C ALA A 202 6.38 -19.94 -8.88
N ILE A 203 5.33 -19.68 -8.13
CA ILE A 203 5.07 -20.37 -6.87
C ILE A 203 3.91 -21.33 -7.12
N GLU A 204 4.20 -22.61 -7.24
CA GLU A 204 3.19 -23.63 -7.50
C GLU A 204 2.08 -23.58 -6.42
N GLY A 205 0.84 -23.55 -6.88
CA GLY A 205 -0.31 -23.46 -5.98
C GLY A 205 -0.49 -22.12 -5.25
N TYR A 206 0.24 -21.07 -5.65
CA TYR A 206 0.09 -19.77 -4.99
C TYR A 206 -1.34 -19.26 -5.08
N ASP A 207 -1.86 -18.93 -3.92
CA ASP A 207 -3.14 -18.29 -3.67
C ASP A 207 -2.98 -17.49 -2.36
N ALA A 208 -3.05 -16.18 -2.45
CA ALA A 208 -2.83 -15.29 -1.30
C ALA A 208 -3.85 -15.51 -0.16
N SER A 209 -4.97 -16.19 -0.43
CA SER A 209 -5.99 -16.54 0.56
C SER A 209 -5.78 -17.92 1.21
N ALA A 210 -4.88 -18.76 0.68
CA ALA A 210 -4.70 -20.12 1.14
C ALA A 210 -3.94 -20.20 2.47
N GLN A 211 -2.93 -19.34 2.65
CA GLN A 211 -2.07 -19.30 3.82
C GLN A 211 -1.45 -17.91 4.00
N PHE A 212 -0.72 -17.73 5.11
CA PHE A 212 0.07 -16.53 5.30
C PHE A 212 1.32 -16.54 4.43
N TYR A 213 1.57 -15.42 3.76
CA TYR A 213 2.79 -15.17 3.02
C TYR A 213 3.47 -13.90 3.51
N VAL A 214 4.79 -13.82 3.38
CA VAL A 214 5.56 -12.62 3.68
C VAL A 214 5.81 -11.83 2.41
N TYR A 215 5.39 -10.58 2.43
CA TYR A 215 5.59 -9.62 1.34
C TYR A 215 6.35 -8.42 1.85
N GLY A 216 7.04 -7.71 0.93
CA GLY A 216 7.73 -6.51 1.32
C GLY A 216 8.34 -5.74 0.17
N TRP A 217 8.95 -4.63 0.53
CA TRP A 217 9.79 -3.86 -0.37
C TRP A 217 10.96 -3.23 0.38
N ASP A 218 12.03 -3.01 -0.37
CA ASP A 218 13.17 -2.22 0.07
C ASP A 218 13.14 -0.88 -0.67
N TRP A 219 13.05 0.21 0.08
CA TRP A 219 12.94 1.56 -0.45
C TRP A 219 14.26 2.32 -0.29
N TYR A 220 14.89 2.63 -1.42
CA TYR A 220 16.13 3.40 -1.51
C TYR A 220 15.88 4.75 -2.21
N PRO A 221 16.79 5.73 -2.11
CA PRO A 221 16.65 7.03 -2.78
C PRO A 221 16.49 6.97 -4.30
N ASP A 222 16.97 5.91 -4.94
CA ASP A 222 17.00 5.74 -6.40
C ASP A 222 16.42 4.41 -6.87
N ARG A 223 15.84 3.61 -5.96
CA ARG A 223 15.46 2.24 -6.26
C ARG A 223 14.34 1.76 -5.33
N LEU A 224 13.47 0.92 -5.87
CA LEU A 224 12.51 0.12 -5.12
C LEU A 224 12.66 -1.34 -5.53
N VAL A 225 12.70 -2.23 -4.55
CA VAL A 225 12.74 -3.67 -4.79
C VAL A 225 11.57 -4.30 -4.07
N TRP A 226 10.52 -4.66 -4.80
CA TRP A 226 9.42 -5.45 -4.26
C TRP A 226 9.80 -6.91 -4.26
N TRP A 227 9.43 -7.61 -3.21
CA TRP A 227 9.75 -9.00 -3.01
C TRP A 227 8.69 -9.72 -2.19
N MET A 228 8.70 -11.03 -2.23
CA MET A 228 8.02 -11.92 -1.30
C MET A 228 8.95 -13.04 -0.88
N GLU A 229 8.61 -13.74 0.20
CA GLU A 229 9.31 -14.96 0.58
C GLU A 229 8.64 -16.18 -0.04
N HIS A 230 9.43 -17.08 -0.58
CA HIS A 230 8.96 -18.38 -1.02
C HIS A 230 8.46 -19.16 0.21
N PRO A 231 7.23 -19.67 0.20
CA PRO A 231 6.60 -20.20 1.41
C PRO A 231 7.34 -21.41 2.02
N GLU A 232 7.97 -22.23 1.19
CA GLU A 232 8.67 -23.44 1.65
C GLU A 232 10.14 -23.17 2.03
N THR A 233 10.80 -22.26 1.33
CA THR A 233 12.25 -22.07 1.48
C THR A 233 12.64 -20.82 2.25
N GLY A 234 11.70 -19.87 2.46
CA GLY A 234 11.96 -18.56 3.04
C GLY A 234 12.84 -17.64 2.17
N LYS A 235 13.21 -18.08 0.97
CA LYS A 235 14.07 -17.33 0.09
C LYS A 235 13.29 -16.18 -0.57
N ARG A 236 13.88 -14.99 -0.64
CA ARG A 236 13.27 -13.85 -1.30
C ARG A 236 13.17 -14.06 -2.81
N ILE A 237 11.97 -13.89 -3.33
CA ILE A 237 11.64 -13.81 -4.75
C ILE A 237 11.46 -12.32 -5.08
N VAL A 238 12.27 -11.80 -5.99
CA VAL A 238 12.16 -10.40 -6.43
C VAL A 238 11.04 -10.28 -7.44
N LEU A 239 10.01 -9.51 -7.10
CA LEU A 239 8.85 -9.21 -7.96
C LEU A 239 9.16 -8.09 -8.95
N TRP A 240 9.85 -7.06 -8.48
CA TRP A 240 10.36 -5.99 -9.32
C TRP A 240 11.53 -5.26 -8.67
N ASP A 241 12.59 -5.08 -9.45
CA ASP A 241 13.72 -4.22 -9.12
C ASP A 241 13.63 -2.97 -10.01
N TYR A 242 12.93 -1.95 -9.50
CA TYR A 242 12.72 -0.69 -10.19
C TYR A 242 13.80 0.31 -9.82
N LYS A 243 14.58 0.74 -10.82
CA LYS A 243 15.64 1.75 -10.64
C LYS A 243 15.23 3.07 -11.27
N GLY A 244 15.23 4.13 -10.47
CA GLY A 244 15.06 5.50 -10.91
C GLY A 244 16.37 6.30 -10.87
N LYS A 245 16.25 7.60 -11.05
CA LYS A 245 17.32 8.51 -10.68
C LYS A 245 17.21 8.81 -9.20
N LYS A 246 18.33 9.08 -8.53
CA LYS A 246 18.34 9.51 -7.15
C LYS A 246 17.45 10.74 -6.98
N VAL A 247 16.55 10.65 -6.03
CA VAL A 247 15.67 11.74 -5.62
C VAL A 247 16.09 12.16 -4.23
N PHE A 248 16.20 13.46 -4.01
CA PHE A 248 16.48 13.99 -2.69
C PHE A 248 15.18 14.06 -1.89
N PRO A 249 15.25 13.92 -0.55
CA PRO A 249 14.10 14.13 0.31
C PRO A 249 13.41 15.46 0.01
N ASP A 250 12.08 15.48 0.17
CA ASP A 250 11.25 16.67 0.03
C ASP A 250 11.43 17.43 -1.30
N GLN A 251 11.53 16.69 -2.38
CA GLN A 251 11.51 17.21 -3.75
C GLN A 251 10.49 16.47 -4.62
N PRO A 252 9.96 17.12 -5.68
CA PRO A 252 9.06 16.45 -6.59
C PRO A 252 9.73 15.27 -7.28
N SER A 253 9.16 14.08 -7.13
CA SER A 253 9.68 12.91 -7.84
C SER A 253 9.35 13.02 -9.33
N LYS A 254 10.38 12.97 -10.16
CA LYS A 254 10.26 12.91 -11.63
C LYS A 254 10.57 11.52 -12.19
N THR A 255 10.80 10.55 -11.31
CA THR A 255 11.37 9.26 -11.71
C THR A 255 10.49 8.07 -11.32
N GLY A 256 9.38 8.31 -10.62
CA GLY A 256 8.53 7.27 -10.07
C GLY A 256 9.06 6.63 -8.79
N VAL A 257 10.23 7.05 -8.29
CA VAL A 257 10.71 6.66 -6.96
C VAL A 257 10.17 7.66 -5.94
N PRO A 258 9.37 7.26 -4.95
CA PRO A 258 8.90 8.12 -3.88
C PRO A 258 10.05 8.72 -3.06
N CYS A 259 9.86 9.92 -2.52
CA CYS A 259 10.91 10.67 -1.83
C CYS A 259 10.42 11.50 -0.63
N LEU A 260 9.20 11.29 -0.18
CA LEU A 260 8.66 11.95 1.00
C LEU A 260 8.53 10.94 2.13
N LYS A 261 8.83 11.37 3.37
CA LYS A 261 8.44 10.60 4.56
C LYS A 261 6.98 10.21 4.45
N SER A 262 6.66 8.98 4.80
CA SER A 262 5.33 8.44 4.57
C SER A 262 4.81 7.67 5.80
N LYS A 263 3.51 7.56 5.92
CA LYS A 263 2.88 6.67 6.88
C LYS A 263 2.85 5.26 6.32
N TYR A 264 3.21 4.28 7.13
CA TYR A 264 3.15 2.86 6.81
C TYR A 264 1.74 2.36 7.09
N ARG A 265 1.09 1.71 6.12
CA ARG A 265 -0.33 1.44 6.13
C ARG A 265 -0.68 0.06 5.60
N LEU A 266 -1.81 -0.43 6.05
CA LEU A 266 -2.52 -1.55 5.44
C LEU A 266 -4.01 -1.28 5.53
N ASN A 267 -4.74 -1.49 4.44
CA ASN A 267 -6.19 -1.33 4.43
C ASN A 267 -6.88 -2.47 3.69
N PHE A 268 -8.19 -2.56 3.93
CA PHE A 268 -9.08 -3.45 3.24
C PHE A 268 -10.35 -2.67 2.89
N TRP A 269 -10.66 -2.49 1.61
CA TRP A 269 -11.68 -1.56 1.19
C TRP A 269 -12.43 -2.00 -0.06
N HIS A 270 -13.69 -1.52 -0.18
CA HIS A 270 -14.46 -1.66 -1.40
C HIS A 270 -14.02 -0.64 -2.45
N THR A 271 -13.98 -1.08 -3.71
CA THR A 271 -13.82 -0.18 -4.84
C THR A 271 -14.98 -0.32 -5.82
N ASN A 272 -15.44 0.80 -6.32
CA ASN A 272 -16.35 0.88 -7.46
C ASN A 272 -15.67 1.46 -8.70
N ASN A 273 -14.36 1.72 -8.62
CA ASN A 273 -13.58 2.40 -9.65
C ASN A 273 -12.52 1.51 -10.29
N TRP A 274 -12.31 0.34 -9.75
CA TRP A 274 -11.31 -0.58 -10.26
C TRP A 274 -12.02 -1.74 -10.92
N PRO A 275 -12.21 -1.67 -12.22
CA PRO A 275 -12.74 -2.81 -12.93
C PRO A 275 -11.75 -3.95 -12.80
N VAL A 276 -12.21 -5.07 -12.30
CA VAL A 276 -11.45 -6.31 -12.41
C VAL A 276 -11.36 -6.61 -13.88
N GLU A 277 -10.18 -6.91 -14.37
CA GLU A 277 -9.95 -7.12 -15.80
C GLU A 277 -10.88 -8.16 -16.42
N THR A 278 -11.34 -9.12 -15.62
CA THR A 278 -12.27 -10.18 -16.01
C THR A 278 -13.73 -9.73 -16.09
N ASN A 279 -14.11 -8.64 -15.40
CA ASN A 279 -15.45 -8.05 -15.48
C ASN A 279 -15.45 -6.55 -15.14
N PRO A 280 -15.28 -5.70 -16.16
CA PRO A 280 -15.20 -4.24 -15.98
C PRO A 280 -16.45 -3.58 -15.36
N ALA A 281 -17.59 -4.27 -15.37
CA ALA A 281 -18.84 -3.76 -14.80
C ALA A 281 -19.06 -4.18 -13.34
N SER A 282 -18.16 -4.94 -12.75
CA SER A 282 -18.34 -5.48 -11.42
C SER A 282 -18.16 -4.42 -10.34
N ILE A 283 -19.25 -4.12 -9.65
CA ILE A 283 -19.30 -3.36 -8.40
C ILE A 283 -19.96 -4.28 -7.38
N GLU A 284 -19.25 -5.30 -6.93
CA GLU A 284 -19.88 -6.36 -6.18
C GLU A 284 -19.60 -6.21 -4.70
N LYS A 285 -20.65 -6.38 -3.91
CA LYS A 285 -20.55 -6.53 -2.46
C LYS A 285 -20.21 -7.98 -2.13
N PRO A 286 -19.53 -8.22 -1.00
CA PRO A 286 -19.39 -9.58 -0.49
C PRO A 286 -20.75 -10.23 -0.30
N LEU A 287 -20.84 -11.54 -0.55
CA LEU A 287 -22.02 -12.36 -0.23
C LEU A 287 -21.98 -12.88 1.21
N TYR A 288 -20.81 -12.88 1.81
CA TYR A 288 -20.54 -13.25 3.19
C TYR A 288 -19.40 -12.38 3.71
N PRO A 289 -19.17 -12.32 5.03
CA PRO A 289 -18.07 -11.55 5.59
C PRO A 289 -16.71 -11.99 5.05
N TYR A 290 -15.90 -11.03 4.59
CA TYR A 290 -14.54 -11.25 4.17
C TYR A 290 -13.58 -10.78 5.24
N GLU A 291 -12.67 -11.65 5.64
CA GLU A 291 -11.72 -11.43 6.72
C GLU A 291 -10.29 -11.39 6.17
N LEU A 292 -9.63 -10.26 6.39
CA LEU A 292 -8.20 -10.07 6.16
C LEU A 292 -7.46 -10.36 7.45
N GLU A 293 -6.48 -11.24 7.42
CA GLU A 293 -5.67 -11.61 8.58
C GLU A 293 -4.24 -11.10 8.41
N ILE A 294 -3.73 -10.40 9.45
CA ILE A 294 -2.40 -9.81 9.49
C ILE A 294 -1.68 -10.34 10.72
N ASP A 295 -0.65 -11.15 10.51
CA ASP A 295 0.13 -11.75 11.60
C ASP A 295 1.13 -10.75 12.19
N TRP A 296 1.89 -10.08 11.34
CA TRP A 296 2.81 -9.03 11.76
C TRP A 296 3.13 -8.05 10.65
N MET A 297 3.58 -6.86 11.06
CA MET A 297 4.14 -5.82 10.19
C MET A 297 5.46 -5.32 10.76
N ALA A 298 6.49 -5.15 9.92
CA ALA A 298 7.82 -4.72 10.35
C ALA A 298 8.41 -3.63 9.45
N TYR A 299 9.22 -2.79 10.05
CA TYR A 299 10.00 -1.77 9.38
C TYR A 299 11.41 -1.73 9.93
N THR A 300 12.40 -1.62 9.04
CA THR A 300 13.81 -1.41 9.40
C THR A 300 14.36 -0.29 8.55
N PRO A 301 14.70 0.87 9.15
CA PRO A 301 15.26 1.99 8.40
C PRO A 301 16.63 1.65 7.83
N PHE A 302 16.96 2.27 6.71
CA PHE A 302 18.32 2.29 6.18
C PHE A 302 19.01 3.59 6.64
N ASP A 303 19.64 3.56 7.80
CA ASP A 303 20.22 4.75 8.49
C ASP A 303 21.09 5.58 7.55
N LYS A 304 21.85 4.93 6.69
CA LYS A 304 22.69 5.59 5.68
C LYS A 304 21.92 6.56 4.77
N TYR A 305 20.64 6.31 4.56
CA TYR A 305 19.81 7.06 3.60
C TYR A 305 18.73 7.89 4.28
N ASN A 306 18.51 7.68 5.58
CA ASN A 306 17.48 8.38 6.32
C ASN A 306 18.03 9.65 6.97
N PRO A 307 17.67 10.84 6.46
CA PRO A 307 18.17 12.10 7.01
C PRO A 307 17.52 12.52 8.32
N TYR A 308 16.55 11.73 8.81
CA TYR A 308 15.72 12.03 9.98
C TYR A 308 16.04 11.16 11.19
N LEU A 309 16.98 10.24 11.08
CA LEU A 309 17.47 9.36 12.16
C LEU A 309 18.90 9.73 12.58
#